data_683dffbe5b3537fbeaf547a376e84f8e
#
_entry.id   683dffbe5b3537fbeaf547a376e84f8e
#
_cell.length_a   1.000
_cell.length_b   1.000
_cell.length_c   1.000
_cell.angle_alpha   90.00
_cell.angle_beta   90.00
_cell.angle_gamma   90.00
#
_symmetry.space_group_name_H-M   'P 1'
#
loop_
_entity.id
_entity.type
_entity.pdbx_description
1 polymer ?
#
loop_
_entity_poly.entity_id
_entity_poly.type
_entity_poly.pdbx_seq_one_letter_code
_entity_poly.pdbx_strand_id
1 'polypeptide(L)'
;MRGYFGVGLEQSSKPMNAGNLFRTAHAFGASFLFTGNASYSVKNANSATSMAPRNIPWFDFESSSDIQLPKGCLLIGLEIHEDAVELPVFRHPLNAAYILGPEMGSLSPGVVERCTALVRIPSRFSLNVATSGAIVMYDRLRCLEKLGERPVSVLGKSLPPLEHVQGGPVKRQKNQS
;
A
#
# COMPACT_ATOMS: atom_id res chain seq x y z
N MET A 1 -11.32 -17.04 -5.00
CA MET A 1 -11.94 -15.70 -4.95
C MET A 1 -10.80 -14.73 -4.72
N ARG A 2 -10.54 -13.83 -5.65
CA ARG A 2 -9.52 -12.79 -5.47
C ARG A 2 -10.11 -11.73 -4.52
N GLY A 3 -9.48 -11.51 -3.39
CA GLY A 3 -9.83 -10.42 -2.52
C GLY A 3 -9.47 -9.06 -3.14
N TYR A 4 -9.79 -7.96 -2.44
CA TYR A 4 -9.43 -6.60 -2.84
C TYR A 4 -8.72 -5.89 -1.69
N PHE A 5 -8.05 -4.79 -2.00
CA PHE A 5 -7.50 -3.93 -0.97
C PHE A 5 -7.58 -2.45 -1.34
N GLY A 6 -7.65 -1.63 -0.31
CA GLY A 6 -7.49 -0.19 -0.39
C GLY A 6 -6.24 0.28 0.34
N VAL A 7 -5.80 1.48 0.03
CA VAL A 7 -4.66 2.14 0.70
C VAL A 7 -5.04 3.55 1.08
N GLY A 8 -4.74 3.94 2.31
CA GLY A 8 -5.06 5.25 2.82
C GLY A 8 -3.95 5.89 3.65
N LEU A 9 -4.11 7.19 3.83
CA LEU A 9 -3.26 8.03 4.67
C LEU A 9 -4.10 8.76 5.70
N GLU A 10 -3.61 8.81 6.92
CA GLU A 10 -4.11 9.69 7.96
C GLU A 10 -3.18 10.89 8.13
N GLN A 11 -3.76 12.10 8.25
CA GLN A 11 -3.06 13.34 8.58
C GLN A 11 -1.82 13.64 7.72
N SER A 12 -1.79 13.18 6.48
CA SER A 12 -0.65 13.43 5.61
C SER A 12 -0.47 14.92 5.33
N SER A 13 0.75 15.41 5.48
CA SER A 13 1.13 16.81 5.26
C SER A 13 1.96 17.00 3.98
N LYS A 14 2.47 15.92 3.38
CA LYS A 14 3.36 15.99 2.21
C LYS A 14 2.71 15.40 0.96
N PRO A 15 2.23 16.25 0.02
CA PRO A 15 1.59 15.79 -1.22
C PRO A 15 2.42 14.80 -2.03
N MET A 16 3.74 14.95 -2.02
CA MET A 16 4.66 14.07 -2.74
C MET A 16 4.62 12.63 -2.21
N ASN A 17 4.57 12.45 -0.89
CA ASN A 17 4.50 11.11 -0.29
C ASN A 17 3.16 10.43 -0.62
N ALA A 18 2.06 11.17 -0.54
CA ALA A 18 0.76 10.67 -0.96
C ALA A 18 0.74 10.28 -2.44
N GLY A 19 1.30 11.14 -3.31
CA GLY A 19 1.41 10.86 -4.74
C GLY A 19 2.19 9.59 -5.04
N ASN A 20 3.34 9.40 -4.38
CA ASN A 20 4.18 8.21 -4.55
C ASN A 20 3.48 6.95 -4.01
N LEU A 21 2.84 7.04 -2.84
CA LEU A 21 2.09 5.93 -2.27
C LEU A 21 0.94 5.51 -3.19
N PHE A 22 0.15 6.46 -3.67
CA PHE A 22 -1.02 6.19 -4.50
C PHE A 22 -0.64 5.68 -5.90
N ARG A 23 0.46 6.19 -6.47
CA ARG A 23 1.01 5.62 -7.70
C ARG A 23 1.41 4.15 -7.49
N THR A 24 2.08 3.86 -6.39
CA THR A 24 2.48 2.50 -6.05
C THR A 24 1.27 1.61 -5.82
N ALA A 25 0.24 2.11 -5.12
CA ALA A 25 -1.01 1.41 -4.90
C ALA A 25 -1.71 1.04 -6.23
N HIS A 26 -1.71 1.96 -7.20
CA HIS A 26 -2.22 1.68 -8.54
C HIS A 26 -1.43 0.56 -9.22
N ALA A 27 -0.10 0.62 -9.18
CA ALA A 27 0.76 -0.40 -9.78
C ALA A 27 0.56 -1.79 -9.17
N PHE A 28 0.25 -1.86 -7.87
CA PHE A 28 -0.06 -3.10 -7.16
C PHE A 28 -1.55 -3.50 -7.21
N GLY A 29 -2.39 -2.77 -7.94
CA GLY A 29 -3.79 -3.16 -8.16
C GLY A 29 -4.72 -2.88 -6.99
N ALA A 30 -4.46 -1.83 -6.21
CA ALA A 30 -5.40 -1.37 -5.19
C ALA A 30 -6.75 -1.00 -5.83
N SER A 31 -7.84 -1.35 -5.16
CA SER A 31 -9.20 -1.13 -5.65
C SER A 31 -9.74 0.26 -5.30
N PHE A 32 -9.23 0.88 -4.25
CA PHE A 32 -9.58 2.24 -3.84
C PHE A 32 -8.47 2.89 -3.02
N LEU A 33 -8.51 4.21 -2.97
CA LEU A 33 -7.64 5.05 -2.17
C LEU A 33 -8.47 5.88 -1.21
N PHE A 34 -7.92 6.24 -0.05
CA PHE A 34 -8.61 7.13 0.87
C PHE A 34 -7.65 7.99 1.68
N THR A 35 -8.16 9.13 2.14
CA THR A 35 -7.45 10.03 3.06
C THR A 35 -8.38 10.38 4.21
N GLY A 36 -7.83 10.49 5.40
CA GLY A 36 -8.54 10.99 6.58
C GLY A 36 -7.77 12.15 7.21
N ASN A 37 -8.45 13.27 7.43
CA ASN A 37 -7.86 14.47 8.03
C ASN A 37 -6.56 14.93 7.32
N ALA A 38 -6.55 14.89 5.98
CA ALA A 38 -5.42 15.37 5.21
C ALA A 38 -5.38 16.90 5.22
N SER A 39 -4.20 17.49 5.47
CA SER A 39 -4.03 18.95 5.53
C SER A 39 -4.07 19.65 4.17
N TYR A 40 -4.26 18.92 3.08
CA TYR A 40 -4.35 19.43 1.71
C TYR A 40 -5.35 18.62 0.89
N SER A 41 -6.01 19.30 -0.04
CA SER A 41 -6.81 18.60 -1.04
C SER A 41 -5.88 17.91 -2.04
N VAL A 42 -5.90 16.58 -2.09
CA VAL A 42 -5.12 15.81 -3.09
C VAL A 42 -5.57 16.17 -4.52
N LYS A 43 -6.79 16.69 -4.70
CA LYS A 43 -7.25 17.25 -5.99
C LYS A 43 -6.36 18.38 -6.49
N ASN A 44 -5.76 19.15 -5.57
CA ASN A 44 -4.88 20.27 -5.88
C ASN A 44 -3.39 19.87 -5.90
N ALA A 45 -3.06 18.63 -5.55
CA ALA A 45 -1.70 18.10 -5.69
C ALA A 45 -1.39 17.81 -7.17
N ASN A 46 -1.45 18.83 -8.03
CA ASN A 46 -1.06 18.76 -9.45
C ASN A 46 0.40 18.35 -9.69
N SER A 47 1.18 18.21 -8.61
CA SER A 47 2.56 17.70 -8.63
C SER A 47 2.65 16.18 -8.60
N ALA A 48 1.55 15.48 -8.36
CA ALA A 48 1.54 14.03 -8.48
C ALA A 48 1.55 13.67 -9.98
N THR A 49 2.71 13.39 -10.51
CA THR A 49 2.95 12.84 -11.86
C THR A 49 2.24 11.49 -12.08
N SER A 50 1.41 11.05 -11.15
CA SER A 50 0.66 9.82 -11.25
C SER A 50 -0.81 10.09 -11.54
N MET A 51 -1.29 9.50 -12.61
CA MET A 51 -2.71 9.44 -12.96
C MET A 51 -3.52 8.52 -12.01
N ALA A 52 -2.94 8.05 -10.90
CA ALA A 52 -3.57 7.09 -9.99
C ALA A 52 -4.96 7.55 -9.50
N PRO A 53 -5.16 8.80 -9.05
CA PRO A 53 -6.49 9.26 -8.62
C PRO A 53 -7.52 9.34 -9.75
N ARG A 54 -7.09 9.28 -11.03
CA ARG A 54 -7.99 9.24 -12.18
C ARG A 54 -8.43 7.82 -12.53
N ASN A 55 -7.65 6.82 -12.13
CA ASN A 55 -7.83 5.42 -12.51
C ASN A 55 -8.36 4.55 -11.37
N ILE A 56 -8.29 5.02 -10.12
CA ILE A 56 -8.78 4.32 -8.93
C ILE A 56 -9.72 5.24 -8.15
N PRO A 57 -10.87 4.76 -7.69
CA PRO A 57 -11.74 5.52 -6.79
C PRO A 57 -10.97 6.03 -5.58
N TRP A 58 -11.09 7.33 -5.31
CA TRP A 58 -10.47 7.96 -4.17
C TRP A 58 -11.51 8.69 -3.32
N PHE A 59 -11.45 8.44 -2.01
CA PHE A 59 -12.34 8.99 -1.02
C PHE A 59 -11.56 9.86 -0.05
N ASP A 60 -12.00 11.11 0.11
CA ASP A 60 -11.41 12.07 1.02
C ASP A 60 -12.36 12.34 2.17
N PHE A 61 -11.93 12.05 3.38
CA PHE A 61 -12.71 12.23 4.60
C PHE A 61 -12.13 13.40 5.40
N GLU A 62 -13.01 14.32 5.81
CA GLU A 62 -12.61 15.49 6.61
C GLU A 62 -12.02 15.09 7.96
N SER A 63 -12.53 14.01 8.54
CA SER A 63 -12.02 13.44 9.79
C SER A 63 -11.69 11.95 9.61
N SER A 64 -10.67 11.50 10.33
CA SER A 64 -10.33 10.08 10.38
C SER A 64 -11.44 9.22 11.00
N SER A 65 -12.31 9.81 11.85
CA SER A 65 -13.49 9.16 12.40
C SER A 65 -14.54 8.82 11.33
N ASP A 66 -14.57 9.60 10.26
CA ASP A 66 -15.58 9.48 9.19
C ASP A 66 -15.20 8.46 8.11
N ILE A 67 -14.00 7.90 8.20
CA ILE A 67 -13.54 6.88 7.25
C ILE A 67 -14.54 5.72 7.24
N GLN A 68 -15.14 5.49 6.09
CA GLN A 68 -16.06 4.39 5.85
C GLN A 68 -15.43 3.39 4.90
N LEU A 69 -15.44 2.13 5.29
CA LEU A 69 -14.92 1.03 4.49
C LEU A 69 -16.04 0.15 3.97
N PRO A 70 -15.85 -0.52 2.83
CA PRO A 70 -16.80 -1.51 2.35
C PRO A 70 -17.10 -2.58 3.40
N LYS A 71 -18.32 -3.09 3.44
CA LYS A 71 -18.71 -4.15 4.37
C LYS A 71 -17.78 -5.36 4.28
N GLY A 72 -17.23 -5.78 5.42
CA GLY A 72 -16.29 -6.91 5.50
C GLY A 72 -14.86 -6.57 5.08
N CYS A 73 -14.54 -5.29 4.84
CA CYS A 73 -13.18 -4.80 4.65
C CYS A 73 -12.55 -4.54 6.03
N LEU A 74 -11.42 -5.17 6.32
CA LEU A 74 -10.71 -5.01 7.59
C LEU A 74 -9.72 -3.86 7.50
N LEU A 75 -9.72 -2.97 8.50
CA LEU A 75 -8.75 -1.88 8.60
C LEU A 75 -7.46 -2.40 9.24
N ILE A 76 -6.34 -2.22 8.56
CA ILE A 76 -5.00 -2.63 8.99
C ILE A 76 -4.12 -1.38 9.09
N GLY A 77 -3.67 -1.07 10.29
CA GLY A 77 -2.77 0.07 10.52
C GLY A 77 -1.31 -0.34 10.30
N LEU A 78 -0.54 0.49 9.57
CA LEU A 78 0.91 0.38 9.52
C LEU A 78 1.51 1.33 10.56
N GLU A 79 2.02 0.75 11.64
CA GLU A 79 2.51 1.53 12.77
C GLU A 79 3.64 0.79 13.51
N ILE A 80 4.58 1.56 14.06
CA ILE A 80 5.57 1.04 15.01
C ILE A 80 4.93 1.09 16.40
N HIS A 81 4.26 0.02 16.75
CA HIS A 81 3.52 -0.11 18.01
C HIS A 81 3.88 -1.42 18.71
N GLU A 82 3.75 -1.47 20.05
CA GLU A 82 4.05 -2.68 20.82
C GLU A 82 3.15 -3.86 20.46
N ASP A 83 1.88 -3.61 20.16
CA ASP A 83 0.91 -4.63 19.75
C ASP A 83 0.98 -4.96 18.25
N ALA A 84 1.89 -4.34 17.50
CA ALA A 84 1.97 -4.57 16.06
C ALA A 84 2.61 -5.91 15.74
N VAL A 85 1.92 -6.68 14.88
CA VAL A 85 2.44 -7.93 14.31
C VAL A 85 3.54 -7.60 13.29
N GLU A 86 4.63 -8.34 13.32
CA GLU A 86 5.68 -8.17 12.30
C GLU A 86 5.20 -8.65 10.92
N LEU A 87 5.43 -7.85 9.91
CA LEU A 87 4.96 -8.12 8.55
C LEU A 87 5.35 -9.52 8.03
N PRO A 88 6.56 -10.06 8.27
CA PRO A 88 6.93 -11.37 7.75
C PRO A 88 6.07 -12.54 8.25
N VAL A 89 5.38 -12.37 9.37
CA VAL A 89 4.48 -13.39 9.97
C VAL A 89 3.01 -12.99 9.91
N PHE A 90 2.70 -11.82 9.35
CA PHE A 90 1.34 -11.33 9.24
C PHE A 90 0.58 -12.04 8.13
N ARG A 91 -0.63 -12.52 8.45
CA ARG A 91 -1.56 -13.07 7.45
C ARG A 91 -2.49 -11.99 6.93
N HIS A 92 -2.29 -11.59 5.69
CA HIS A 92 -3.12 -10.59 5.04
C HIS A 92 -4.57 -11.06 4.86
N PRO A 93 -5.57 -10.25 5.30
CA PRO A 93 -6.97 -10.53 5.00
C PRO A 93 -7.25 -10.42 3.49
N LEU A 94 -8.20 -11.19 2.99
CA LEU A 94 -8.60 -11.10 1.57
C LEU A 94 -9.11 -9.70 1.21
N ASN A 95 -9.93 -9.12 2.09
CA ASN A 95 -10.48 -7.78 1.93
C ASN A 95 -9.90 -6.87 3.02
N ALA A 96 -9.05 -5.95 2.66
CA ALA A 96 -8.33 -5.10 3.60
C ALA A 96 -8.21 -3.65 3.11
N ALA A 97 -8.16 -2.72 4.06
CA ALA A 97 -7.73 -1.34 3.85
C ALA A 97 -6.50 -1.10 4.72
N TYR A 98 -5.38 -0.74 4.09
CA TYR A 98 -4.16 -0.39 4.80
C TYR A 98 -4.12 1.10 5.02
N ILE A 99 -3.96 1.54 6.27
CA ILE A 99 -3.83 2.94 6.63
C ILE A 99 -2.45 3.22 7.22
N LEU A 100 -1.83 4.28 6.74
CA LEU A 100 -0.54 4.75 7.19
C LEU A 100 -0.70 6.12 7.85
N GLY A 101 0.05 6.36 8.89
CA GLY A 101 0.08 7.63 9.61
C GLY A 101 0.87 8.73 8.88
N PRO A 102 0.96 9.90 9.50
CA PRO A 102 1.74 11.03 8.98
C PRO A 102 3.24 10.72 8.97
N GLU A 103 3.99 11.49 8.21
CA GLU A 103 5.45 11.35 8.09
C GLU A 103 6.20 11.67 9.39
N MET A 104 5.61 12.51 10.25
CA MET A 104 6.16 12.86 11.55
C MET A 104 5.07 12.65 12.60
N GLY A 105 5.02 11.47 13.15
CA GLY A 105 4.02 11.10 14.15
C GLY A 105 3.54 9.66 13.96
N SER A 106 2.43 9.35 14.57
CA SER A 106 1.79 8.04 14.58
C SER A 106 0.34 8.15 14.13
N LEU A 107 -0.28 7.02 13.84
CA LEU A 107 -1.73 6.94 13.67
C LEU A 107 -2.43 7.48 14.92
N SER A 108 -3.52 8.21 14.75
CA SER A 108 -4.30 8.71 15.89
C SER A 108 -4.86 7.56 16.71
N PRO A 109 -5.05 7.74 18.03
CA PRO A 109 -5.63 6.70 18.88
C PRO A 109 -6.98 6.19 18.36
N GLY A 110 -7.83 7.09 17.86
CA GLY A 110 -9.12 6.70 17.30
C GLY A 110 -9.02 5.82 16.04
N VAL A 111 -7.98 5.98 15.22
CA VAL A 111 -7.72 5.07 14.09
C VAL A 111 -7.13 3.77 14.58
N VAL A 112 -6.19 3.80 15.52
CA VAL A 112 -5.60 2.59 16.12
C VAL A 112 -6.69 1.70 16.72
N GLU A 113 -7.62 2.24 17.49
CA GLU A 113 -8.75 1.50 18.08
C GLU A 113 -9.66 0.85 17.03
N ARG A 114 -9.80 1.47 15.86
CA ARG A 114 -10.60 0.93 14.75
C ARG A 114 -9.87 -0.12 13.91
N CYS A 115 -8.55 -0.19 14.03
CA CYS A 115 -7.76 -1.18 13.31
C CYS A 115 -8.07 -2.60 13.83
N THR A 116 -8.34 -3.51 12.92
CA THR A 116 -8.47 -4.94 13.24
C THR A 116 -7.12 -5.53 13.65
N ALA A 117 -6.04 -4.99 13.09
CA ALA A 117 -4.67 -5.32 13.44
C ALA A 117 -3.74 -4.15 13.13
N LEU A 118 -2.65 -4.08 13.87
CA LEU A 118 -1.50 -3.24 13.56
C LEU A 118 -0.38 -4.12 13.01
N VAL A 119 0.33 -3.61 12.00
CA VAL A 119 1.44 -4.29 11.36
C VAL A 119 2.66 -3.37 11.35
N ARG A 120 3.82 -3.91 11.66
CA ARG A 120 5.11 -3.20 11.56
C ARG A 120 6.06 -3.90 10.60
N ILE A 121 6.85 -3.11 9.90
CA ILE A 121 7.97 -3.61 9.11
C ILE A 121 9.18 -3.72 10.05
N PRO A 122 9.81 -4.89 10.20
CA PRO A 122 11.00 -5.02 11.02
C PRO A 122 12.15 -4.21 10.40
N SER A 123 12.41 -3.06 10.99
CA SER A 123 13.43 -2.10 10.55
C SER A 123 14.07 -1.42 11.76
N ARG A 124 15.30 -0.91 11.62
CA ARG A 124 16.00 -0.26 12.73
C ARG A 124 15.39 1.09 13.13
N PHE A 125 14.69 1.74 12.20
CA PHE A 125 14.01 3.03 12.40
C PHE A 125 12.87 3.15 11.41
N SER A 126 12.02 4.17 11.57
CA SER A 126 10.88 4.42 10.70
C SER A 126 11.30 4.62 9.24
N LEU A 127 10.53 4.01 8.33
CA LEU A 127 10.70 4.18 6.89
C LEU A 127 9.81 5.31 6.38
N ASN A 128 10.14 5.84 5.19
CA ASN A 128 9.25 6.74 4.48
C ASN A 128 7.88 6.06 4.23
N VAL A 129 6.80 6.81 4.37
CA VAL A 129 5.42 6.29 4.28
C VAL A 129 5.12 5.60 2.95
N ALA A 130 5.57 6.16 1.83
CA ALA A 130 5.37 5.55 0.51
C ALA A 130 6.17 4.23 0.37
N THR A 131 7.39 4.20 0.93
CA THR A 131 8.22 3.00 0.98
C THR A 131 7.58 1.91 1.84
N SER A 132 7.08 2.27 3.02
CA SER A 132 6.36 1.35 3.90
C SER A 132 5.14 0.73 3.21
N GLY A 133 4.35 1.57 2.54
CA GLY A 133 3.20 1.11 1.77
C GLY A 133 3.61 0.16 0.63
N ALA A 134 4.70 0.45 -0.09
CA ALA A 134 5.20 -0.42 -1.15
C ALA A 134 5.58 -1.82 -0.63
N ILE A 135 6.28 -1.87 0.51
CA ILE A 135 6.70 -3.14 1.13
C ILE A 135 5.48 -3.97 1.53
N VAL A 136 4.49 -3.36 2.19
CA VAL A 136 3.28 -4.07 2.63
C VAL A 136 2.44 -4.56 1.46
N MET A 137 2.28 -3.74 0.42
CA MET A 137 1.55 -4.14 -0.79
C MET A 137 2.25 -5.29 -1.52
N TYR A 138 3.58 -5.26 -1.61
CA TYR A 138 4.36 -6.33 -2.20
C TYR A 138 4.24 -7.63 -1.39
N ASP A 139 4.33 -7.54 -0.06
CA ASP A 139 4.18 -8.70 0.82
C ASP A 139 2.77 -9.29 0.71
N ARG A 140 1.74 -8.45 0.67
CA ARG A 140 0.37 -8.89 0.40
C ARG A 140 0.25 -9.70 -0.89
N LEU A 141 0.79 -9.18 -2.00
CA LEU A 141 0.78 -9.88 -3.29
C LEU A 141 1.46 -11.25 -3.16
N ARG A 142 2.60 -11.29 -2.51
CA ARG A 142 3.34 -12.53 -2.28
C ARG A 142 2.54 -13.56 -1.48
N CYS A 143 1.78 -13.12 -0.48
CA CYS A 143 1.04 -14.01 0.40
C CYS A 143 -0.28 -14.50 -0.21
N LEU A 144 -0.96 -13.65 -0.99
CA LEU A 144 -2.32 -13.93 -1.47
C LEU A 144 -2.39 -14.30 -2.96
N GLU A 145 -1.40 -13.91 -3.74
CA GLU A 145 -1.33 -14.26 -5.14
C GLU A 145 -0.41 -15.46 -5.35
N LYS A 146 -0.75 -16.30 -6.33
CA LYS A 146 0.06 -17.47 -6.70
C LYS A 146 1.30 -17.03 -7.49
N LEU A 147 2.19 -16.30 -6.87
CA LEU A 147 3.44 -15.86 -7.48
C LEU A 147 4.52 -16.96 -7.55
N GLY A 148 4.13 -18.19 -7.22
CA GLY A 148 5.05 -19.31 -7.14
C GLY A 148 5.82 -19.35 -5.81
N GLU A 149 6.42 -20.50 -5.53
CA GLU A 149 7.28 -20.66 -4.36
C GLU A 149 8.59 -19.88 -4.55
N ARG A 150 9.11 -19.33 -3.47
CA ARG A 150 10.44 -18.70 -3.51
C ARG A 150 11.47 -19.77 -3.83
N PRO A 151 12.29 -19.63 -4.89
CA PRO A 151 13.31 -20.61 -5.19
C PRO A 151 14.32 -20.72 -4.04
N VAL A 152 14.71 -21.92 -3.71
CA VAL A 152 15.73 -22.22 -2.68
C VAL A 152 17.14 -22.07 -3.21
N SER A 153 17.32 -22.01 -4.52
CA SER A 153 18.62 -21.82 -5.17
C SER A 153 18.93 -20.34 -5.37
N VAL A 154 20.22 -19.99 -5.30
CA VAL A 154 20.71 -18.67 -5.70
C VAL A 154 20.29 -18.41 -7.17
N LEU A 155 19.84 -17.20 -7.47
CA LEU A 155 19.32 -16.75 -8.75
C LEU A 155 17.94 -17.32 -9.15
N GLY A 156 17.44 -18.37 -8.50
CA GLY A 156 16.09 -18.90 -8.72
C GLY A 156 15.73 -19.24 -10.17
N LYS A 157 14.49 -19.66 -10.40
CA LYS A 157 13.93 -19.80 -11.74
C LYS A 157 13.48 -18.44 -12.25
N SER A 158 13.78 -18.10 -13.49
CA SER A 158 13.21 -16.94 -14.16
C SER A 158 11.70 -17.11 -14.29
N LEU A 159 10.93 -16.15 -13.83
CA LEU A 159 9.51 -16.09 -14.14
C LEU A 159 9.32 -15.79 -15.64
N PRO A 160 8.27 -16.31 -16.28
CA PRO A 160 7.94 -15.90 -17.63
C PRO A 160 7.75 -14.37 -17.64
N PRO A 161 8.23 -13.68 -18.68
CA PRO A 161 8.08 -12.23 -18.76
C PRO A 161 6.59 -11.88 -18.77
N LEU A 162 6.22 -10.90 -17.95
CA LEU A 162 4.89 -10.31 -18.00
C LEU A 162 4.65 -9.70 -19.38
N GLU A 163 3.40 -9.74 -19.85
CA GLU A 163 3.03 -9.03 -21.07
C GLU A 163 3.40 -7.55 -20.94
N HIS A 164 4.00 -7.00 -21.99
CA HIS A 164 4.43 -5.60 -21.99
C HIS A 164 3.21 -4.69 -22.00
N VAL A 165 3.07 -3.91 -20.96
CA VAL A 165 2.11 -2.81 -20.86
C VAL A 165 2.90 -1.50 -20.99
N GLN A 166 2.36 -0.48 -21.62
CA GLN A 166 3.02 0.82 -21.73
C GLN A 166 3.45 1.33 -20.34
N GLY A 167 4.74 1.59 -20.17
CA GLY A 167 5.35 1.88 -18.87
C GLY A 167 5.68 0.64 -18.03
N GLY A 168 5.45 -0.57 -18.55
CA GLY A 168 5.83 -1.83 -17.92
C GLY A 168 7.29 -2.22 -18.16
N PRO A 169 7.74 -3.37 -17.64
CA PRO A 169 9.12 -3.83 -17.76
C PRO A 169 9.55 -4.02 -19.23
N VAL A 170 10.69 -3.51 -19.58
CA VAL A 170 11.28 -3.72 -20.92
C VAL A 170 11.83 -5.14 -21.01
N LYS A 171 11.44 -5.89 -22.04
CA LYS A 171 11.98 -7.22 -22.30
C LYS A 171 13.45 -7.10 -22.72
N ARG A 172 14.34 -7.83 -22.06
CA ARG A 172 15.74 -7.93 -22.49
C ARG A 172 15.79 -8.69 -23.81
N GLN A 173 16.24 -8.06 -24.88
CA GLN A 173 16.53 -8.77 -26.11
C GLN A 173 17.70 -9.72 -25.85
N LYS A 174 17.49 -11.03 -26.03
CA LYS A 174 18.61 -11.99 -26.12
C LYS A 174 19.26 -11.73 -27.45
N ASN A 175 20.50 -11.25 -27.46
CA ASN A 175 21.32 -11.30 -28.63
C ASN A 175 21.44 -12.79 -29.03
N GLN A 176 20.85 -13.14 -30.18
CA GLN A 176 21.12 -14.41 -30.83
C GLN A 176 22.55 -14.30 -31.37
N SER A 177 23.46 -14.95 -30.70
CA SER A 177 24.81 -15.27 -31.20
C SER A 177 24.82 -16.67 -31.77
#